data_8723c48bb55417911f7e35c41b0dde0a
#
_entry.id   8723c48bb55417911f7e35c41b0dde0a
#
_cell.length_a   1.000
_cell.length_b   1.000
_cell.length_c   1.000
_cell.angle_alpha   90.00
_cell.angle_beta   90.00
_cell.angle_gamma   90.00
#
_symmetry.space_group_name_H-M   'P 1'
#
loop_
_entity.id
_entity.type
_entity.pdbx_description
1 polymer ?
#
loop_
_entity_poly.entity_id
_entity_poly.type
_entity_poly.pdbx_seq_one_letter_code
_entity_poly.pdbx_strand_id
1 'polypeptide(L)'
;MALQIDIKNPKQQMMILMALGVVLGVVLYFSLLLKPQVFGVFNIAVKNNKMKGDLKSIEGDISNIERYKKDIASYKDKVDKYERMLPAEQEIPSLLETLSSMARGSGVKIVGIMPVPVKESKVKDEQIYQEIPILISAKSGYHELGSFLANLENSDRFMKVVDIGIKSNKLTPKKHDVELLVLTYILLKR
;
A
#
# COMPACT_ATOMS: atom_id res chain seq x y z
N MET A 1 13.63 -21.53 79.70
CA MET A 1 12.92 -22.70 80.29
C MET A 1 12.86 -23.80 79.19
N ALA A 2 13.73 -24.78 79.31
CA ALA A 2 13.70 -25.93 78.43
C ALA A 2 12.68 -26.91 79.00
N LEU A 3 11.60 -27.21 78.21
CA LEU A 3 10.65 -28.25 78.53
C LEU A 3 11.36 -29.58 78.34
N GLN A 4 11.76 -30.19 79.49
CA GLN A 4 12.22 -31.57 79.51
C GLN A 4 10.99 -32.46 79.28
N ILE A 5 10.83 -32.95 78.08
CA ILE A 5 9.77 -33.87 77.65
C ILE A 5 10.25 -35.30 78.01
N ASP A 6 9.76 -35.81 79.11
CA ASP A 6 10.08 -37.17 79.53
C ASP A 6 9.15 -38.18 78.81
N ILE A 7 9.72 -38.81 77.77
CA ILE A 7 9.00 -39.66 76.79
C ILE A 7 8.52 -41.01 77.41
N LYS A 8 8.87 -41.24 78.66
CA LYS A 8 8.53 -42.53 79.35
C LYS A 8 7.20 -42.54 80.08
N ASN A 9 6.48 -41.41 80.20
CA ASN A 9 5.22 -41.29 80.89
C ASN A 9 4.03 -41.51 79.92
N PRO A 10 3.17 -42.55 80.09
CA PRO A 10 2.08 -42.91 79.17
C PRO A 10 1.06 -41.78 78.98
N LYS A 11 0.88 -40.93 80.02
CA LYS A 11 0.04 -39.72 79.93
C LYS A 11 0.66 -38.57 79.05
N GLN A 12 1.96 -38.46 79.07
CA GLN A 12 2.64 -37.46 78.22
C GLN A 12 2.71 -37.94 76.76
N GLN A 13 2.86 -39.24 76.49
CA GLN A 13 2.80 -39.76 75.14
C GLN A 13 1.42 -39.55 74.54
N MET A 14 0.34 -39.73 75.30
CA MET A 14 -1.03 -39.48 74.79
C MET A 14 -1.30 -38.02 74.49
N MET A 15 -0.72 -37.11 75.29
CA MET A 15 -0.82 -35.67 75.09
C MET A 15 -0.04 -35.19 73.84
N ILE A 16 1.15 -35.77 73.63
CA ILE A 16 1.96 -35.50 72.44
C ILE A 16 1.27 -36.03 71.17
N LEU A 17 0.66 -37.22 71.25
CA LEU A 17 -0.08 -37.81 70.14
C LEU A 17 -1.35 -37.00 69.80
N MET A 18 -2.07 -36.48 70.82
CA MET A 18 -3.19 -35.56 70.59
C MET A 18 -2.71 -34.24 69.95
N ALA A 19 -1.63 -33.63 70.46
CA ALA A 19 -1.10 -32.40 69.91
C ALA A 19 -0.64 -32.59 68.46
N LEU A 20 0.03 -33.71 68.15
CA LEU A 20 0.43 -34.06 66.77
C LEU A 20 -0.77 -34.25 65.87
N GLY A 21 -1.83 -34.91 66.36
CA GLY A 21 -3.09 -35.10 65.63
C GLY A 21 -3.80 -33.76 65.28
N VAL A 22 -3.82 -32.84 66.26
CA VAL A 22 -4.39 -31.47 66.04
C VAL A 22 -3.57 -30.69 65.01
N VAL A 23 -2.24 -30.72 65.10
CA VAL A 23 -1.37 -30.05 64.12
C VAL A 23 -1.55 -30.62 62.74
N LEU A 24 -1.61 -31.95 62.63
CA LEU A 24 -1.84 -32.64 61.33
C LEU A 24 -3.23 -32.36 60.76
N GLY A 25 -4.27 -32.30 61.60
CA GLY A 25 -5.62 -31.87 61.22
C GLY A 25 -5.67 -30.44 60.69
N VAL A 26 -4.99 -29.51 61.36
CA VAL A 26 -4.89 -28.09 60.91
C VAL A 26 -4.17 -27.97 59.58
N VAL A 27 -3.06 -28.69 59.39
CA VAL A 27 -2.31 -28.70 58.13
C VAL A 27 -3.12 -29.29 56.98
N LEU A 28 -3.85 -30.37 57.23
CA LEU A 28 -4.76 -30.97 56.25
C LEU A 28 -5.93 -30.04 55.91
N TYR A 29 -6.54 -29.42 56.90
CA TYR A 29 -7.62 -28.45 56.71
C TYR A 29 -7.14 -27.26 55.87
N PHE A 30 -5.99 -26.70 56.16
CA PHE A 30 -5.38 -25.60 55.42
C PHE A 30 -4.99 -26.00 53.99
N SER A 31 -4.46 -27.21 53.82
CA SER A 31 -4.06 -27.75 52.51
C SER A 31 -5.23 -28.08 51.60
N LEU A 32 -6.33 -28.62 52.14
CA LEU A 32 -7.49 -29.08 51.37
C LEU A 32 -8.47 -27.94 51.04
N LEU A 33 -8.70 -27.01 51.99
CA LEU A 33 -9.70 -25.95 51.80
C LEU A 33 -9.15 -24.65 51.25
N LEU A 34 -7.96 -24.22 51.68
CA LEU A 34 -7.43 -22.93 51.25
C LEU A 34 -6.70 -22.96 49.90
N LYS A 35 -6.00 -24.05 49.56
CA LYS A 35 -5.32 -24.15 48.28
C LYS A 35 -6.24 -23.96 47.07
N PRO A 36 -7.40 -24.61 46.95
CA PRO A 36 -8.25 -24.44 45.77
C PRO A 36 -8.88 -23.04 45.67
N GLN A 37 -9.16 -22.40 46.81
CA GLN A 37 -9.74 -21.06 46.80
C GLN A 37 -8.76 -19.98 46.35
N VAL A 38 -7.50 -20.04 46.81
CA VAL A 38 -6.45 -19.11 46.42
C VAL A 38 -6.05 -19.29 44.94
N PHE A 39 -5.98 -20.56 44.47
CA PHE A 39 -5.67 -20.83 43.06
C PHE A 39 -6.79 -20.36 42.10
N GLY A 40 -8.06 -20.43 42.53
CA GLY A 40 -9.18 -19.91 41.75
C GLY A 40 -9.14 -18.41 41.54
N VAL A 41 -8.84 -17.64 42.57
CA VAL A 41 -8.74 -16.16 42.50
C VAL A 41 -7.54 -15.74 41.64
N PHE A 42 -6.39 -16.41 41.75
CA PHE A 42 -5.22 -16.14 40.94
C PHE A 42 -5.48 -16.39 39.43
N ASN A 43 -6.13 -17.48 39.10
CA ASN A 43 -6.48 -17.81 37.71
C ASN A 43 -7.46 -16.79 37.10
N ILE A 44 -8.41 -16.28 37.88
CA ILE A 44 -9.36 -15.26 37.43
C ILE A 44 -8.62 -13.93 37.19
N ALA A 45 -7.70 -13.54 38.08
CA ALA A 45 -6.91 -12.31 37.90
C ALA A 45 -6.00 -12.36 36.67
N VAL A 46 -5.33 -13.50 36.43
CA VAL A 46 -4.49 -13.70 35.23
C VAL A 46 -5.36 -13.69 33.97
N LYS A 47 -6.50 -14.35 33.97
CA LYS A 47 -7.45 -14.38 32.83
C LYS A 47 -8.00 -12.98 32.53
N ASN A 48 -8.31 -12.21 33.57
CA ASN A 48 -8.84 -10.84 33.41
C ASN A 48 -7.77 -9.89 32.80
N ASN A 49 -6.52 -10.01 33.25
CA ASN A 49 -5.41 -9.25 32.68
C ASN A 49 -5.12 -9.62 31.22
N LYS A 50 -5.22 -10.90 30.87
CA LYS A 50 -5.07 -11.37 29.50
C LYS A 50 -6.19 -10.83 28.61
N MET A 51 -7.44 -10.91 29.06
CA MET A 51 -8.60 -10.36 28.35
C MET A 51 -8.52 -8.84 28.15
N LYS A 52 -7.99 -8.08 29.14
CA LYS A 52 -7.73 -6.64 28.98
C LYS A 52 -6.64 -6.37 27.96
N GLY A 53 -5.60 -7.21 27.89
CA GLY A 53 -4.57 -7.13 26.87
C GLY A 53 -5.12 -7.39 25.47
N ASP A 54 -5.93 -8.44 25.33
CA ASP A 54 -6.57 -8.82 24.06
C ASP A 54 -7.54 -7.73 23.57
N LEU A 55 -8.34 -7.13 24.47
CA LEU A 55 -9.20 -5.99 24.16
C LEU A 55 -8.40 -4.79 23.64
N LYS A 56 -7.31 -4.44 24.29
CA LYS A 56 -6.47 -3.31 23.87
C LYS A 56 -5.79 -3.55 22.52
N SER A 57 -5.41 -4.80 22.22
CA SER A 57 -4.88 -5.15 20.90
C SER A 57 -5.96 -5.06 19.82
N ILE A 58 -7.17 -5.52 20.11
CA ILE A 58 -8.32 -5.44 19.17
C ILE A 58 -8.70 -3.98 18.91
N GLU A 59 -8.71 -3.10 19.91
CA GLU A 59 -8.93 -1.66 19.72
C GLU A 59 -7.85 -1.04 18.81
N GLY A 60 -6.59 -1.44 19.00
CA GLY A 60 -5.49 -1.05 18.11
C GLY A 60 -5.69 -1.53 16.66
N ASP A 61 -6.11 -2.77 16.49
CA ASP A 61 -6.38 -3.36 15.16
C ASP A 61 -7.57 -2.68 14.47
N ILE A 62 -8.63 -2.34 15.21
CA ILE A 62 -9.78 -1.59 14.69
C ILE A 62 -9.34 -0.20 14.20
N SER A 63 -8.53 0.51 14.98
CA SER A 63 -7.97 1.81 14.59
C SER A 63 -7.12 1.71 13.32
N ASN A 64 -6.32 0.65 13.19
CA ASN A 64 -5.53 0.38 11.99
C ASN A 64 -6.42 0.06 10.78
N ILE A 65 -7.51 -0.69 10.95
CA ILE A 65 -8.47 -0.99 9.88
C ILE A 65 -9.11 0.30 9.34
N GLU A 66 -9.51 1.23 10.20
CA GLU A 66 -10.06 2.52 9.76
C GLU A 66 -9.04 3.35 8.97
N ARG A 67 -7.79 3.34 9.41
CA ARG A 67 -6.70 3.98 8.69
C ARG A 67 -6.47 3.34 7.33
N TYR A 68 -6.38 2.01 7.26
CA TYR A 68 -6.24 1.29 5.99
C TYR A 68 -7.43 1.52 5.04
N LYS A 69 -8.66 1.62 5.55
CA LYS A 69 -9.82 1.98 4.72
C LYS A 69 -9.68 3.37 4.09
N LYS A 70 -9.20 4.35 4.86
CA LYS A 70 -8.93 5.70 4.33
C LYS A 70 -7.81 5.69 3.29
N ASP A 71 -6.74 4.93 3.55
CA ASP A 71 -5.63 4.79 2.62
C ASP A 71 -6.09 4.13 1.31
N ILE A 72 -6.87 3.04 1.40
CA ILE A 72 -7.46 2.38 0.23
C ILE A 72 -8.35 3.33 -0.56
N ALA A 73 -9.21 4.11 0.10
CA ALA A 73 -10.04 5.09 -0.58
C ALA A 73 -9.20 6.14 -1.33
N SER A 74 -8.14 6.66 -0.69
CA SER A 74 -7.22 7.61 -1.32
C SER A 74 -6.44 7.02 -2.50
N TYR A 75 -6.05 5.75 -2.40
CA TYR A 75 -5.39 5.04 -3.51
C TYR A 75 -6.37 4.78 -4.67
N LYS A 76 -7.62 4.44 -4.36
CA LYS A 76 -8.66 4.25 -5.37
C LYS A 76 -8.91 5.53 -6.15
N ASP A 77 -9.04 6.67 -5.47
CA ASP A 77 -9.18 7.98 -6.13
C ASP A 77 -7.98 8.31 -7.04
N LYS A 78 -6.77 7.96 -6.60
CA LYS A 78 -5.56 8.11 -7.42
C LYS A 78 -5.57 7.20 -8.64
N VAL A 79 -5.96 5.94 -8.47
CA VAL A 79 -6.08 4.97 -9.57
C VAL A 79 -7.11 5.46 -10.58
N ASP A 80 -8.31 5.84 -10.13
CA ASP A 80 -9.37 6.38 -11.00
C ASP A 80 -8.91 7.63 -11.77
N LYS A 81 -8.10 8.49 -11.12
CA LYS A 81 -7.49 9.66 -11.78
C LYS A 81 -6.50 9.24 -12.85
N TYR A 82 -5.61 8.29 -12.55
CA TYR A 82 -4.61 7.82 -13.52
C TYR A 82 -5.26 7.04 -14.68
N GLU A 83 -6.31 6.25 -14.40
CA GLU A 83 -7.06 5.56 -15.46
C GLU A 83 -7.70 6.54 -16.44
N ARG A 84 -8.22 7.67 -15.96
CA ARG A 84 -8.76 8.73 -16.85
C ARG A 84 -7.70 9.42 -17.70
N MET A 85 -6.44 9.40 -17.26
CA MET A 85 -5.30 9.95 -18.02
C MET A 85 -4.77 8.98 -19.09
N LEU A 86 -5.18 7.70 -19.04
CA LEU A 86 -4.80 6.67 -19.99
C LEU A 86 -5.96 6.44 -20.98
N PRO A 87 -5.80 6.78 -22.27
CA PRO A 87 -6.81 6.50 -23.27
C PRO A 87 -7.01 5.00 -23.45
N ALA A 88 -8.24 4.57 -23.76
CA ALA A 88 -8.48 3.24 -24.23
C ALA A 88 -7.97 3.09 -25.69
N GLU A 89 -7.69 1.87 -26.13
CA GLU A 89 -7.19 1.61 -27.49
C GLU A 89 -8.09 2.25 -28.58
N GLN A 90 -9.41 2.25 -28.35
CA GLN A 90 -10.40 2.87 -29.24
C GLN A 90 -10.31 4.40 -29.33
N GLU A 91 -9.56 5.06 -28.44
CA GLU A 91 -9.40 6.51 -28.36
C GLU A 91 -8.15 7.03 -29.08
N ILE A 92 -7.36 6.15 -29.71
CA ILE A 92 -6.16 6.54 -30.47
C ILE A 92 -6.47 7.63 -31.52
N PRO A 93 -7.55 7.53 -32.34
CA PRO A 93 -7.89 8.58 -33.30
C PRO A 93 -8.13 9.93 -32.61
N SER A 94 -8.87 9.95 -31.52
CA SER A 94 -9.13 11.17 -30.73
C SER A 94 -7.84 11.76 -30.12
N LEU A 95 -6.89 10.92 -29.72
CA LEU A 95 -5.59 11.36 -29.26
C LEU A 95 -4.78 12.05 -30.37
N LEU A 96 -4.77 11.47 -31.58
CA LEU A 96 -4.08 12.08 -32.73
C LEU A 96 -4.70 13.42 -33.11
N GLU A 97 -6.03 13.54 -33.04
CA GLU A 97 -6.75 14.79 -33.25
C GLU A 97 -6.39 15.84 -32.18
N THR A 98 -6.31 15.44 -30.91
CA THR A 98 -5.90 16.31 -29.83
C THR A 98 -4.47 16.82 -30.04
N LEU A 99 -3.53 15.95 -30.39
CA LEU A 99 -2.15 16.32 -30.71
C LEU A 99 -2.08 17.31 -31.88
N SER A 100 -2.90 17.08 -32.92
CA SER A 100 -2.99 17.98 -34.08
C SER A 100 -3.56 19.34 -33.69
N SER A 101 -4.54 19.38 -32.80
CA SER A 101 -5.13 20.62 -32.27
C SER A 101 -4.13 21.40 -31.42
N MET A 102 -3.41 20.73 -30.52
CA MET A 102 -2.37 21.35 -29.67
C MET A 102 -1.25 21.95 -30.52
N ALA A 103 -0.80 21.24 -31.55
CA ALA A 103 0.22 21.72 -32.47
C ALA A 103 -0.24 22.99 -33.20
N ARG A 104 -1.48 22.94 -33.71
CA ARG A 104 -2.10 24.09 -34.39
C ARG A 104 -2.22 25.32 -33.48
N GLY A 105 -2.65 25.10 -32.23
CA GLY A 105 -2.75 26.13 -31.20
C GLY A 105 -1.40 26.77 -30.84
N SER A 106 -0.32 26.00 -30.97
CA SER A 106 1.06 26.47 -30.74
C SER A 106 1.75 27.03 -31.99
N GLY A 107 1.07 27.09 -33.15
CA GLY A 107 1.65 27.55 -34.40
C GLY A 107 2.54 26.54 -35.13
N VAL A 108 2.56 25.29 -34.69
CA VAL A 108 3.29 24.19 -35.30
C VAL A 108 2.44 23.58 -36.44
N LYS A 109 3.03 23.48 -37.63
CA LYS A 109 2.38 22.88 -38.79
C LYS A 109 2.75 21.40 -38.85
N ILE A 110 1.82 20.53 -38.48
CA ILE A 110 1.98 19.08 -38.67
C ILE A 110 1.97 18.74 -40.16
N VAL A 111 2.92 17.95 -40.59
CA VAL A 111 3.03 17.37 -41.93
C VAL A 111 2.54 15.93 -41.93
N GLY A 112 2.83 15.18 -40.88
CA GLY A 112 2.39 13.82 -40.68
C GLY A 112 2.39 13.46 -39.22
N ILE A 113 1.43 12.63 -38.83
CA ILE A 113 1.33 12.05 -37.50
C ILE A 113 0.87 10.59 -37.65
N MET A 114 1.65 9.68 -37.11
CA MET A 114 1.30 8.27 -37.23
C MET A 114 1.80 7.48 -36.00
N PRO A 115 0.97 6.57 -35.48
CA PRO A 115 1.43 5.62 -34.48
C PRO A 115 2.40 4.63 -35.15
N VAL A 116 3.50 4.34 -34.47
CA VAL A 116 4.44 3.31 -34.89
C VAL A 116 3.97 1.98 -34.33
N PRO A 117 3.75 0.97 -35.17
CA PRO A 117 3.32 -0.33 -34.68
C PRO A 117 4.41 -0.91 -33.77
N VAL A 118 4.08 -1.12 -32.52
CA VAL A 118 4.94 -1.84 -31.58
C VAL A 118 4.90 -3.30 -32.00
N LYS A 119 6.06 -3.87 -32.40
CA LYS A 119 6.15 -5.32 -32.53
C LYS A 119 5.69 -5.91 -31.19
N GLU A 120 4.74 -6.81 -31.24
CA GLU A 120 4.25 -7.56 -30.09
C GLU A 120 5.41 -8.18 -29.32
N SER A 121 6.05 -7.37 -28.48
CA SER A 121 6.89 -7.89 -27.41
C SER A 121 5.92 -8.70 -26.55
N LYS A 122 6.19 -10.01 -26.42
CA LYS A 122 5.38 -10.95 -25.62
C LYS A 122 4.79 -10.21 -24.44
N VAL A 123 3.52 -9.82 -24.58
CA VAL A 123 2.75 -9.19 -23.52
C VAL A 123 2.85 -10.16 -22.35
N LYS A 124 3.58 -9.79 -21.32
CA LYS A 124 3.56 -10.58 -20.08
C LYS A 124 2.12 -10.51 -19.62
N ASP A 125 1.51 -11.63 -19.31
CA ASP A 125 0.10 -11.79 -18.93
C ASP A 125 -0.40 -10.84 -17.81
N GLU A 126 0.50 -10.04 -17.23
CA GLU A 126 0.23 -9.09 -16.15
C GLU A 126 0.27 -7.61 -16.58
N GLN A 127 0.58 -7.29 -17.84
CA GLN A 127 0.62 -5.89 -18.27
C GLN A 127 -0.80 -5.37 -18.50
N ILE A 128 -1.16 -4.34 -17.75
CA ILE A 128 -2.45 -3.64 -17.85
C ILE A 128 -2.42 -2.44 -18.81
N TYR A 129 -1.22 -2.05 -19.26
CA TYR A 129 -1.01 -0.93 -20.20
C TYR A 129 -0.03 -1.33 -21.30
N GLN A 130 -0.15 -0.66 -22.44
CA GLN A 130 0.76 -0.79 -23.58
C GLN A 130 1.30 0.58 -23.97
N GLU A 131 2.58 0.63 -24.32
CA GLU A 131 3.23 1.81 -24.85
C GLU A 131 2.99 1.93 -26.35
N ILE A 132 2.59 3.12 -26.80
CA ILE A 132 2.41 3.42 -28.23
C ILE A 132 3.29 4.60 -28.60
N PRO A 133 4.35 4.39 -29.35
CA PRO A 133 5.15 5.47 -29.91
C PRO A 133 4.40 6.11 -31.08
N ILE A 134 4.36 7.44 -31.10
CA ILE A 134 3.76 8.25 -32.14
C ILE A 134 4.85 9.10 -32.77
N LEU A 135 5.06 8.92 -34.06
CA LEU A 135 5.97 9.76 -34.85
C LEU A 135 5.21 10.97 -35.39
N ILE A 136 5.70 12.15 -35.07
CA ILE A 136 5.15 13.43 -35.53
C ILE A 136 6.19 14.11 -36.40
N SER A 137 5.87 14.35 -37.66
CA SER A 137 6.65 15.16 -38.57
C SER A 137 5.99 16.53 -38.70
N ALA A 138 6.73 17.60 -38.45
CA ALA A 138 6.17 18.95 -38.40
C ALA A 138 7.15 19.99 -38.98
N LYS A 139 6.61 21.18 -39.26
CA LYS A 139 7.39 22.39 -39.60
C LYS A 139 7.07 23.47 -38.58
N SER A 140 8.10 23.99 -37.89
CA SER A 140 7.91 25.06 -36.91
C SER A 140 9.19 25.89 -36.68
N GLY A 141 9.03 27.06 -36.10
CA GLY A 141 10.15 27.77 -35.48
C GLY A 141 10.44 27.22 -34.10
N TYR A 142 11.57 27.64 -33.52
CA TYR A 142 11.97 27.15 -32.17
C TYR A 142 10.99 27.55 -31.08
N HIS A 143 10.42 28.76 -31.17
CA HIS A 143 9.50 29.25 -30.15
C HIS A 143 8.16 28.52 -30.17
N GLU A 144 7.61 28.29 -31.36
CA GLU A 144 6.38 27.55 -31.56
C GLU A 144 6.55 26.09 -31.13
N LEU A 145 7.71 25.47 -31.43
CA LEU A 145 8.05 24.13 -30.96
C LEU A 145 8.11 24.06 -29.43
N GLY A 146 8.80 25.02 -28.79
CA GLY A 146 8.86 25.09 -27.33
C GLY A 146 7.49 25.21 -26.67
N SER A 147 6.61 26.04 -27.24
CA SER A 147 5.23 26.19 -26.78
C SER A 147 4.42 24.89 -26.96
N PHE A 148 4.63 24.19 -28.07
CA PHE A 148 3.97 22.88 -28.31
C PHE A 148 4.43 21.83 -27.31
N LEU A 149 5.74 21.72 -27.04
CA LEU A 149 6.29 20.78 -26.06
C LEU A 149 5.76 21.08 -24.66
N ALA A 150 5.71 22.36 -24.26
CA ALA A 150 5.16 22.74 -22.97
C ALA A 150 3.67 22.37 -22.85
N ASN A 151 2.87 22.58 -23.90
CA ASN A 151 1.46 22.17 -23.91
C ASN A 151 1.29 20.65 -23.85
N LEU A 152 2.20 19.91 -24.48
CA LEU A 152 2.19 18.46 -24.49
C LEU A 152 2.52 17.90 -23.10
N GLU A 153 3.54 18.45 -22.42
CA GLU A 153 3.94 18.03 -21.06
C GLU A 153 2.89 18.40 -20.01
N ASN A 154 2.15 19.50 -20.20
CA ASN A 154 1.08 19.92 -19.28
C ASN A 154 -0.30 19.36 -19.64
N SER A 155 -0.38 18.42 -20.59
CA SER A 155 -1.64 17.82 -20.98
C SER A 155 -2.18 16.87 -19.90
N ASP A 156 -3.49 16.67 -19.88
CA ASP A 156 -4.16 15.74 -18.95
C ASP A 156 -3.90 14.26 -19.30
N ARG A 157 -3.08 13.97 -20.29
CA ARG A 157 -2.76 12.61 -20.74
C ARG A 157 -1.28 12.31 -20.52
N PHE A 158 -0.99 11.06 -20.20
CA PHE A 158 0.41 10.59 -20.08
C PHE A 158 1.08 10.55 -21.44
N MET A 159 1.85 11.58 -21.75
CA MET A 159 2.67 11.67 -22.95
C MET A 159 4.10 12.02 -22.58
N LYS A 160 5.07 11.38 -23.22
CA LYS A 160 6.49 11.61 -23.01
C LYS A 160 7.19 11.81 -24.35
N VAL A 161 7.89 12.92 -24.50
CA VAL A 161 8.78 13.11 -25.66
C VAL A 161 10.06 12.30 -25.43
N VAL A 162 10.34 11.38 -26.34
CA VAL A 162 11.49 10.47 -26.24
C VAL A 162 12.65 10.96 -27.09
N ASP A 163 12.32 11.51 -28.27
CA ASP A 163 13.33 12.00 -29.20
C ASP A 163 12.85 13.23 -29.96
N ILE A 164 13.77 14.11 -30.28
CA ILE A 164 13.52 15.37 -31.02
C ILE A 164 14.63 15.55 -32.05
N GLY A 165 14.26 15.42 -33.33
CA GLY A 165 15.12 15.74 -34.44
C GLY A 165 14.75 17.09 -35.06
N ILE A 166 15.69 18.03 -35.19
CA ILE A 166 15.47 19.35 -35.82
C ILE A 166 16.45 19.49 -36.95
N LYS A 167 15.92 19.68 -38.16
CA LYS A 167 16.71 19.94 -39.39
C LYS A 167 16.44 21.33 -39.92
N SER A 168 17.48 22.09 -40.18
CA SER A 168 17.35 23.43 -40.77
C SER A 168 16.86 23.30 -42.20
N ASN A 169 15.89 24.15 -42.56
CA ASN A 169 15.38 24.23 -43.91
C ASN A 169 15.97 25.46 -44.60
N LYS A 170 16.79 25.25 -45.62
CA LYS A 170 17.44 26.33 -46.38
C LYS A 170 16.46 27.25 -47.12
N LEU A 171 15.29 26.72 -47.50
CA LEU A 171 14.26 27.45 -48.22
C LEU A 171 13.40 28.34 -47.30
N THR A 172 13.29 27.95 -46.03
CA THR A 172 12.54 28.68 -45.00
C THR A 172 13.35 28.80 -43.73
N PRO A 173 14.28 29.75 -43.62
CA PRO A 173 15.22 29.86 -42.48
C PRO A 173 14.56 30.03 -41.10
N LYS A 174 13.32 30.53 -41.07
CA LYS A 174 12.54 30.70 -39.83
C LYS A 174 11.74 29.47 -39.42
N LYS A 175 11.66 28.45 -40.27
CA LYS A 175 10.91 27.20 -40.03
C LYS A 175 11.81 26.03 -40.31
N HIS A 176 11.88 25.15 -39.32
CA HIS A 176 12.70 23.94 -39.34
C HIS A 176 11.80 22.72 -39.57
N ASP A 177 12.35 21.71 -40.24
CA ASP A 177 11.73 20.40 -40.29
C ASP A 177 12.00 19.69 -38.97
N VAL A 178 10.94 19.31 -38.27
CA VAL A 178 10.97 18.71 -36.92
C VAL A 178 10.40 17.32 -36.95
N GLU A 179 11.12 16.38 -36.37
CA GLU A 179 10.66 15.02 -36.13
C GLU A 179 10.61 14.79 -34.62
N LEU A 180 9.46 14.40 -34.09
CA LEU A 180 9.24 14.13 -32.67
C LEU A 180 8.79 12.69 -32.51
N LEU A 181 9.38 11.98 -31.57
CA LEU A 181 8.91 10.69 -31.10
C LEU A 181 8.25 10.88 -29.74
N VAL A 182 6.95 10.74 -29.70
CA VAL A 182 6.14 10.87 -28.48
C VAL A 182 5.65 9.49 -28.08
N LEU A 183 5.92 9.11 -26.86
CA LEU A 183 5.41 7.87 -26.24
C LEU A 183 4.14 8.18 -25.48
N THR A 184 3.09 7.43 -25.72
CA THR A 184 1.85 7.45 -24.94
C THR A 184 1.55 6.06 -24.41
N TYR A 185 0.63 5.97 -23.46
CA TYR A 185 0.24 4.72 -22.81
C TYR A 185 -1.26 4.51 -23.01
N ILE A 186 -1.65 3.30 -23.32
CA ILE A 186 -3.06 2.89 -23.40
C ILE A 186 -3.35 1.79 -22.41
N LEU A 187 -4.59 1.76 -21.89
CA LEU A 187 -5.10 0.65 -21.10
C LEU A 187 -5.47 -0.52 -22.00
N LEU A 188 -4.90 -1.69 -21.71
CA LEU A 188 -5.34 -2.94 -22.31
C LEU A 188 -6.62 -3.40 -21.59
N LYS A 189 -7.74 -3.33 -22.28
CA LYS A 189 -8.99 -3.85 -21.73
C LYS A 189 -8.91 -5.37 -21.67
N ARG A 190 -8.95 -5.92 -20.46
CA ARG A 190 -9.18 -7.37 -20.27
C ARG A 190 -10.62 -7.76 -20.55
#